data_617db9bc3707c3a91eafe1e7d45e41e9
#
_entry.id   617db9bc3707c3a91eafe1e7d45e41e9
#
_cell.length_a   1.000
_cell.length_b   1.000
_cell.length_c   1.000
_cell.angle_alpha   90.00
_cell.angle_beta   90.00
_cell.angle_gamma   90.00
#
_symmetry.space_group_name_H-M   'P 1'
#
loop_
_entity.id
_entity.type
_entity.pdbx_description
1 polymer ?
#
loop_
_entity_poly.entity_id
_entity_poly.type
_entity_poly.pdbx_seq_one_letter_code
_entity_poly.pdbx_strand_id
1 'polypeptide(L)'
;MYVDKIMAYVDTPFVKILTGVRRCGKSTILKMIMERLKSEHNIPENRILSYRFDSMEYDGATVKQIYDELKSRLYADGKTYLFLDEIQEVQGWEKVVNSLASDLDVDIYVTG
;
A
#
# COMPACT_ATOMS: atom_id res chain seq x y z
N MET A 1 13.25 15.57 3.40
CA MET A 1 12.93 14.86 2.16
C MET A 1 11.54 14.23 2.26
N TYR A 2 10.88 14.01 1.14
CA TYR A 2 9.51 13.49 1.13
C TYR A 2 9.38 12.14 1.82
N VAL A 3 10.33 11.25 1.56
CA VAL A 3 10.33 9.90 2.17
C VAL A 3 10.42 9.99 3.69
N ASP A 4 11.20 10.92 4.22
CA ASP A 4 11.34 11.09 5.67
C ASP A 4 10.00 11.47 6.31
N LYS A 5 9.22 12.30 5.64
CA LYS A 5 7.88 12.68 6.13
C LYS A 5 6.94 11.49 6.19
N ILE A 6 6.99 10.63 5.17
CA ILE A 6 6.17 9.43 5.13
C ILE A 6 6.61 8.45 6.22
N MET A 7 7.92 8.28 6.39
CA MET A 7 8.45 7.37 7.39
C MET A 7 8.05 7.74 8.82
N ALA A 8 7.76 9.01 9.07
CA ALA A 8 7.28 9.45 10.38
C ALA A 8 5.92 8.86 10.74
N TYR A 9 5.15 8.40 9.73
CA TYR A 9 3.82 7.84 9.94
C TYR A 9 3.79 6.32 9.85
N VAL A 10 4.94 5.66 9.78
CA VAL A 10 5.01 4.19 9.78
C VAL A 10 4.40 3.68 11.08
N ASP A 11 3.64 2.60 10.97
CA ASP A 11 2.96 1.94 12.09
C ASP A 11 1.90 2.80 12.79
N THR A 12 1.43 3.86 12.12
CA THR A 12 0.27 4.62 12.60
C THR A 12 -1.00 4.08 11.97
N PRO A 13 -2.19 4.37 12.55
CA PRO A 13 -3.46 3.90 11.98
C PRO A 13 -3.88 4.63 10.70
N PHE A 14 -3.11 5.62 10.26
CA PHE A 14 -3.45 6.42 9.10
C PHE A 14 -3.04 5.75 7.79
N VAL A 15 -3.89 5.84 6.78
CA VAL A 15 -3.52 5.49 5.42
C VAL A 15 -2.61 6.60 4.86
N LYS A 16 -1.45 6.22 4.34
CA LYS A 16 -0.47 7.19 3.81
C LYS A 16 -0.75 7.38 2.33
N ILE A 17 -1.23 8.57 1.95
CA ILE A 17 -1.59 8.88 0.58
C ILE A 17 -0.51 9.77 -0.03
N LEU A 18 0.14 9.27 -1.07
CA LEU A 18 1.19 9.99 -1.78
C LEU A 18 0.58 10.68 -3.00
N THR A 19 0.23 11.95 -2.84
CA THR A 19 -0.34 12.77 -3.91
C THR A 19 0.62 13.90 -4.26
N GLY A 20 0.41 14.52 -5.43
CA GLY A 20 1.23 15.64 -5.87
C GLY A 20 2.63 15.27 -6.33
N VAL A 21 2.98 14.00 -6.29
CA VAL A 21 4.26 13.50 -6.78
C VAL A 21 4.11 13.21 -8.27
N ARG A 22 5.05 13.70 -9.08
CA ARG A 22 5.01 13.47 -10.51
C ARG A 22 5.19 11.99 -10.83
N ARG A 23 4.61 11.57 -11.94
CA ARG A 23 4.54 10.18 -12.38
C ARG A 23 5.84 9.39 -12.33
N CYS A 24 6.98 10.03 -12.55
CA CYS A 24 8.28 9.34 -12.49
C CYS A 24 8.76 9.10 -11.08
N GLY A 25 8.18 9.78 -10.07
CA GLY A 25 8.65 9.73 -8.70
C GLY A 25 7.90 8.80 -7.78
N LYS A 26 6.61 8.51 -8.08
CA LYS A 26 5.76 7.74 -7.17
C LYS A 26 6.28 6.35 -6.88
N SER A 27 6.56 5.58 -7.93
CA SER A 27 7.06 4.21 -7.77
C SER A 27 8.43 4.18 -7.11
N THR A 28 9.29 5.15 -7.41
CA THR A 28 10.58 5.27 -6.78
C THR A 28 10.44 5.54 -5.28
N ILE A 29 9.52 6.43 -4.91
CA ILE A 29 9.26 6.75 -3.50
C ILE A 29 8.76 5.52 -2.76
N LEU A 30 7.84 4.76 -3.34
CA LEU A 30 7.35 3.52 -2.73
C LEU A 30 8.49 2.52 -2.50
N LYS A 31 9.38 2.37 -3.49
CA LYS A 31 10.54 1.49 -3.34
C LYS A 31 11.47 1.95 -2.23
N MET A 32 11.70 3.25 -2.12
CA MET A 32 12.54 3.80 -1.04
C MET A 32 11.93 3.53 0.32
N ILE A 33 10.62 3.67 0.46
CA ILE A 33 9.93 3.37 1.72
C ILE A 33 10.06 1.88 2.06
N MET A 34 9.85 1.00 1.09
CA MET A 34 10.01 -0.44 1.30
C MET A 34 11.43 -0.80 1.75
N GLU A 35 12.44 -0.20 1.13
CA GLU A 35 13.82 -0.44 1.53
C GLU A 35 14.11 0.03 2.95
N ARG A 36 13.58 1.19 3.32
CA ARG A 36 13.76 1.73 4.67
C ARG A 36 13.02 0.90 5.71
N LEU A 37 11.86 0.34 5.38
CA LEU A 37 11.18 -0.58 6.28
C LEU A 37 12.03 -1.80 6.57
N LYS A 38 12.67 -2.35 5.54
CA LYS A 38 13.55 -3.51 5.71
C LYS A 38 14.79 -3.17 6.52
N SER A 39 15.44 -2.04 6.23
CA SER A 39 16.73 -1.70 6.83
C SER A 39 16.60 -1.02 8.20
N GLU A 40 15.61 -0.15 8.38
CA GLU A 40 15.47 0.63 9.62
C GLU A 40 14.50 0.01 10.62
N HIS A 41 13.47 -0.67 10.14
CA HIS A 41 12.45 -1.27 10.98
C HIS A 41 12.54 -2.80 11.05
N ASN A 42 13.49 -3.38 10.35
CA ASN A 42 13.73 -4.84 10.32
C ASN A 42 12.48 -5.62 9.89
N ILE A 43 11.70 -5.07 8.95
CA ILE A 43 10.50 -5.73 8.44
C ILE A 43 10.91 -6.76 7.40
N PRO A 44 10.57 -8.04 7.60
CA PRO A 44 10.88 -9.06 6.59
C PRO A 44 10.06 -8.89 5.32
N GLU A 45 10.63 -9.29 4.20
CA GLU A 45 10.02 -9.10 2.89
C GLU A 45 8.64 -9.76 2.77
N ASN A 46 8.43 -10.88 3.45
CA ASN A 46 7.13 -11.57 3.40
C ASN A 46 6.00 -10.81 4.11
N ARG A 47 6.31 -9.72 4.78
CA ARG A 47 5.31 -8.83 5.39
C ARG A 47 5.07 -7.57 4.57
N ILE A 48 5.71 -7.44 3.42
CA ILE A 48 5.57 -6.29 2.52
C ILE A 48 4.95 -6.76 1.22
N LEU A 49 3.77 -6.22 0.88
CA LEU A 49 3.08 -6.52 -0.36
C LEU A 49 3.00 -5.27 -1.22
N SER A 50 3.25 -5.43 -2.51
CA SER A 50 3.20 -4.33 -3.47
C SER A 50 2.32 -4.71 -4.65
N TYR A 51 1.37 -3.82 -4.98
CA TYR A 51 0.44 -4.01 -6.10
C TYR A 51 0.44 -2.77 -6.98
N ARG A 52 0.28 -2.99 -8.27
CA ARG A 52 0.19 -1.92 -9.24
C ARG A 52 -1.10 -2.07 -10.04
N PHE A 53 -2.05 -1.16 -9.84
CA PHE A 53 -3.42 -1.32 -10.33
C PHE A 53 -3.65 -0.76 -11.73
N ASP A 54 -2.66 -0.16 -12.35
CA ASP A 54 -2.74 0.20 -13.78
C ASP A 54 -2.36 -0.98 -14.69
N SER A 55 -2.07 -2.13 -14.12
CA SER A 55 -1.76 -3.34 -14.85
C SER A 55 -3.03 -3.93 -15.46
N MET A 56 -2.89 -4.55 -16.63
CA MET A 56 -4.00 -5.26 -17.30
C MET A 56 -4.59 -6.37 -16.42
N GLU A 57 -3.79 -6.91 -15.52
CA GLU A 57 -4.24 -7.95 -14.59
C GLU A 57 -5.44 -7.50 -13.75
N TYR A 58 -5.53 -6.20 -13.45
CA TYR A 58 -6.60 -5.66 -12.61
C TYR A 58 -7.62 -4.85 -13.38
N ASP A 59 -7.53 -4.81 -14.70
CA ASP A 59 -8.47 -4.08 -15.52
C ASP A 59 -9.88 -4.65 -15.35
N GLY A 60 -10.82 -3.78 -14.97
CA GLY A 60 -12.21 -4.20 -14.74
C GLY A 60 -12.46 -4.95 -13.44
N ALA A 61 -11.46 -5.08 -12.57
CA ALA A 61 -11.65 -5.75 -11.27
C ALA A 61 -12.58 -4.95 -10.38
N THR A 62 -13.46 -5.65 -9.64
CA THR A 62 -14.38 -5.03 -8.70
C THR A 62 -13.69 -4.79 -7.35
N VAL A 63 -14.28 -3.90 -6.55
CA VAL A 63 -13.75 -3.66 -5.18
C VAL A 63 -13.75 -4.94 -4.35
N LYS A 64 -14.75 -5.79 -4.51
CA LYS A 64 -14.83 -7.06 -3.78
C LYS A 64 -13.69 -8.00 -4.17
N GLN A 65 -13.39 -8.08 -5.47
CA GLN A 65 -12.30 -8.91 -5.96
C GLN A 65 -10.95 -8.42 -5.43
N ILE A 66 -10.72 -7.10 -5.44
CA ILE A 66 -9.49 -6.52 -4.94
C ILE A 66 -9.37 -6.76 -3.42
N TYR A 67 -10.43 -6.53 -2.67
CA TYR A 67 -10.43 -6.75 -1.23
C TYR A 67 -10.10 -8.20 -0.89
N ASP A 68 -10.73 -9.14 -1.55
CA ASP A 68 -10.52 -10.57 -1.30
C ASP A 68 -9.09 -10.99 -1.66
N GLU A 69 -8.56 -10.48 -2.75
CA GLU A 69 -7.18 -10.75 -3.17
C GLU A 69 -6.19 -10.27 -2.11
N LEU A 70 -6.33 -9.02 -1.68
CA LEU A 70 -5.44 -8.44 -0.68
C LEU A 70 -5.55 -9.19 0.65
N LYS A 71 -6.76 -9.47 1.09
CA LYS A 71 -7.00 -10.18 2.34
C LYS A 71 -6.35 -11.56 2.35
N SER A 72 -6.40 -12.26 1.21
CA SER A 72 -5.84 -13.62 1.10
C SER A 72 -4.31 -13.65 1.21
N ARG A 73 -3.66 -12.53 1.00
CA ARG A 73 -2.20 -12.44 0.99
C ARG A 73 -1.59 -11.83 2.24
N LEU A 74 -2.41 -11.43 3.21
CA LEU A 74 -1.90 -10.79 4.41
C LEU A 74 -1.09 -11.78 5.26
N TYR A 75 -0.08 -11.24 5.93
CA TYR A 75 0.73 -12.01 6.86
C TYR A 75 -0.13 -12.49 8.04
N ALA A 76 -0.08 -13.79 8.33
CA ALA A 76 -0.99 -14.39 9.32
C ALA A 76 -0.66 -14.01 10.76
N ASP A 77 0.61 -13.78 11.06
CA ASP A 77 1.08 -13.62 12.44
C ASP A 77 1.46 -12.19 12.81
N GLY A 78 0.97 -11.22 12.07
CA GLY A 78 1.28 -9.83 12.38
C GLY A 78 0.90 -8.86 11.29
N LYS A 79 1.41 -7.64 11.40
CA LYS A 79 1.09 -6.56 10.49
C LYS A 79 1.67 -6.78 9.10
N THR A 80 0.88 -6.50 8.08
CA THR A 80 1.31 -6.47 6.68
C THR A 80 1.40 -5.02 6.21
N TYR A 81 2.47 -4.70 5.49
CA TYR A 81 2.69 -3.38 4.93
C TYR A 81 2.29 -3.41 3.47
N LEU A 82 1.21 -2.70 3.12
CA LEU A 82 0.62 -2.72 1.78
C LEU A 82 1.00 -1.47 1.00
N PHE A 83 1.52 -1.70 -0.21
CA PHE A 83 1.88 -0.62 -1.13
C PHE A 83 1.01 -0.75 -2.37
N LEU A 84 0.06 0.17 -2.53
CA LEU A 84 -0.97 0.12 -3.56
C LEU A 84 -0.73 1.26 -4.55
N ASP A 85 0.01 0.95 -5.61
CA ASP A 85 0.39 1.93 -6.63
C ASP A 85 -0.73 2.09 -7.65
N GLU A 86 -1.02 3.34 -8.02
CA GLU A 86 -2.06 3.68 -8.99
C GLU A 86 -3.45 3.15 -8.56
N ILE A 87 -3.78 3.28 -7.28
CA ILE A 87 -5.03 2.73 -6.72
C ILE A 87 -6.27 3.42 -7.30
N GLN A 88 -6.13 4.65 -7.80
CA GLN A 88 -7.26 5.37 -8.39
C GLN A 88 -7.83 4.68 -9.64
N GLU A 89 -7.08 3.74 -10.23
CA GLU A 89 -7.58 2.94 -11.34
C GLU A 89 -8.69 1.98 -10.93
N VAL A 90 -8.85 1.73 -9.64
CA VAL A 90 -9.92 0.88 -9.11
C VAL A 90 -11.07 1.78 -8.67
N GLN A 91 -12.21 1.68 -9.34
CA GLN A 91 -13.38 2.46 -8.98
C GLN A 91 -13.88 2.03 -7.60
N GLY A 92 -14.04 2.99 -6.68
CA GLY A 92 -14.46 2.71 -5.32
C GLY A 92 -13.34 2.25 -4.41
N TRP A 93 -12.10 2.52 -4.77
CA TRP A 93 -10.92 2.07 -4.03
C TRP A 93 -10.93 2.55 -2.56
N GLU A 94 -11.54 3.70 -2.28
CA GLU A 94 -11.56 4.24 -0.92
C GLU A 94 -12.23 3.26 0.05
N LYS A 95 -13.27 2.58 -0.42
CA LYS A 95 -13.98 1.59 0.40
C LYS A 95 -13.10 0.39 0.71
N VAL A 96 -12.31 -0.07 -0.26
CA VAL A 96 -11.35 -1.16 -0.06
C VAL A 96 -10.33 -0.78 0.99
N VAL A 97 -9.71 0.38 0.83
CA VAL A 97 -8.66 0.85 1.72
C VAL A 97 -9.19 1.05 3.14
N ASN A 98 -10.35 1.69 3.26
CA ASN A 98 -10.95 1.92 4.57
C ASN A 98 -11.33 0.62 5.27
N SER A 99 -11.85 -0.36 4.53
CA SER A 99 -12.19 -1.67 5.09
C SER A 99 -10.95 -2.42 5.57
N LEU A 100 -9.88 -2.40 4.78
CA LEU A 100 -8.63 -3.04 5.18
C LEU A 100 -8.06 -2.37 6.44
N ALA A 101 -8.06 -1.05 6.48
CA ALA A 101 -7.51 -0.32 7.61
C ALA A 101 -8.32 -0.53 8.89
N SER A 102 -9.66 -0.66 8.77
CA SER A 102 -10.54 -0.83 9.93
C SER A 102 -10.54 -2.25 10.48
N ASP A 103 -10.47 -3.24 9.58
CA ASP A 103 -10.77 -4.62 9.95
C ASP A 103 -9.53 -5.48 10.11
N LEU A 104 -8.41 -5.08 9.56
CA LEU A 104 -7.22 -5.92 9.46
C LEU A 104 -5.98 -5.21 9.99
N ASP A 105 -4.96 -6.02 10.35
CA ASP A 105 -3.70 -5.48 10.84
C ASP A 105 -2.79 -5.14 9.66
N VAL A 106 -2.93 -3.91 9.18
CA VAL A 106 -2.20 -3.45 7.99
C VAL A 106 -1.69 -2.02 8.17
N ASP A 107 -0.61 -1.71 7.46
CA ASP A 107 -0.08 -0.37 7.32
C ASP A 107 -0.10 -0.06 5.82
N ILE A 108 -0.88 0.93 5.40
CA ILE A 108 -1.22 1.12 3.98
C ILE A 108 -0.60 2.38 3.41
N TYR A 109 0.03 2.24 2.24
CA TYR A 109 0.63 3.32 1.46
C TYR A 109 0.04 3.28 0.06
N VAL A 110 -0.58 4.37 -0.39
CA VAL A 110 -1.23 4.42 -1.69
C VAL A 110 -0.71 5.58 -2.54
N THR A 111 -0.72 5.40 -3.85
CA THR A 111 -0.48 6.48 -4.81
C THR A 111 -1.65 6.59 -5.77
N GLY A 112 -1.80 7.78 -6.32
CA GLY A 112 -2.86 8.00 -7.30
C GLY A 112 -3.07 9.44 -7.68
#